data_dfc7d40bac43f61ecd0ad75a6e36f0a9
#
_entry.id   dfc7d40bac43f61ecd0ad75a6e36f0a9
#
_cell.length_a   1.000
_cell.length_b   1.000
_cell.length_c   1.000
_cell.angle_alpha   90.00
_cell.angle_beta   90.00
_cell.angle_gamma   90.00
#
_symmetry.space_group_name_H-M   'P 1'
#
loop_
_entity.id
_entity.type
_entity.pdbx_description
1 polymer ?
#
loop_
_entity_poly.entity_id
_entity_poly.type
_entity_poly.pdbx_seq_one_letter_code
_entity_poly.pdbx_strand_id
1 'polypeptide(L)'
;MKIKALHVASFDGNVGDIGQIMGFRQQLSNNTHLEIEYSNLEIREFYNSWGMRQFGEQFAKYANCFDLLIFGGGNFWSVEWQYSPNGTTLALSKEILDQIHIPVWFNAIGFDDRLNFAKNKIKDFAEFIKYIAYDSHKYFISVRNDGSYKMMSKYFSGEVMRKISEVPDGGFFVNPHCYEEHIECHSKLKTIVINPAGDMIPIRFTSEAAEVSYIVTFAEQIRILLEKYDDIEIVFVAHHHDDFRHINALIAKLPDWFRRRRISVAPFIPNWHRAEYIFDLYRQAHMVIGGRFHSNLCAIAQGTPTIGILSYHKHKYIYDHYLSKDRMLEVDKGEIANLSYVLDKYMQCENYKKACKDNISLQKTLGGILTENHRLMEKWITYFYKK
;
A
#
# COMPACT_ATOMS: atom_id res chain seq x y z
N MET A 1 28.48 -0.95 -6.35
CA MET A 1 28.43 0.34 -7.09
C MET A 1 27.67 1.34 -6.23
N LYS A 2 28.21 2.56 -6.07
CA LYS A 2 27.49 3.63 -5.38
C LYS A 2 26.61 4.38 -6.37
N ILE A 3 25.37 4.66 -5.98
CA ILE A 3 24.35 5.29 -6.81
C ILE A 3 23.63 6.36 -6.00
N LYS A 4 23.56 7.57 -6.52
CA LYS A 4 22.68 8.62 -6.00
C LYS A 4 21.33 8.52 -6.71
N ALA A 5 20.28 8.15 -6.00
CA ALA A 5 18.95 7.99 -6.56
C ALA A 5 18.00 9.10 -6.14
N LEU A 6 17.34 9.75 -7.11
CA LEU A 6 16.16 10.56 -6.87
C LEU A 6 14.95 9.63 -6.81
N HIS A 7 14.29 9.54 -5.66
CA HIS A 7 13.11 8.71 -5.48
C HIS A 7 11.86 9.58 -5.34
N VAL A 8 11.01 9.55 -6.34
CA VAL A 8 9.71 10.26 -6.39
C VAL A 8 8.62 9.29 -5.94
N ALA A 9 8.06 9.52 -4.78
CA ALA A 9 7.04 8.66 -4.18
C ALA A 9 6.23 9.44 -3.12
N SER A 10 5.32 8.75 -2.41
CA SER A 10 4.51 9.32 -1.33
C SER A 10 5.21 9.10 0.02
N PHE A 11 5.91 10.11 0.51
CA PHE A 11 6.68 10.05 1.76
C PHE A 11 5.93 10.62 2.97
N ASP A 12 4.89 11.42 2.73
CA ASP A 12 4.18 12.15 3.77
C ASP A 12 2.68 11.83 3.77
N GLY A 13 2.07 11.87 4.95
CA GLY A 13 0.62 11.86 5.12
C GLY A 13 -0.08 10.50 5.00
N ASN A 14 0.61 9.43 4.56
CA ASN A 14 0.04 8.08 4.49
C ASN A 14 1.04 7.04 5.00
N VAL A 15 0.75 6.50 6.17
CA VAL A 15 1.60 5.48 6.84
C VAL A 15 1.82 4.25 5.96
N GLY A 16 0.79 3.83 5.22
CA GLY A 16 0.88 2.65 4.36
C GLY A 16 1.82 2.82 3.18
N ASP A 17 1.82 3.98 2.52
CA ASP A 17 2.74 4.29 1.42
C ASP A 17 4.18 4.33 1.93
N ILE A 18 4.39 4.85 3.14
CA ILE A 18 5.70 4.85 3.80
C ILE A 18 6.17 3.41 4.04
N GLY A 19 5.32 2.54 4.57
CA GLY A 19 5.66 1.12 4.80
C GLY A 19 6.06 0.39 3.52
N GLN A 20 5.37 0.67 2.43
CA GLN A 20 5.71 0.13 1.11
C GLN A 20 7.10 0.58 0.65
N ILE A 21 7.44 1.87 0.80
CA ILE A 21 8.76 2.39 0.41
C ILE A 21 9.87 1.83 1.32
N MET A 22 9.60 1.72 2.62
CA MET A 22 10.55 1.15 3.58
C MET A 22 10.88 -0.30 3.24
N GLY A 23 9.86 -1.13 3.07
CA GLY A 23 10.06 -2.54 2.71
C GLY A 23 10.75 -2.72 1.37
N PHE A 24 10.40 -1.89 0.37
CA PHE A 24 11.10 -1.87 -0.91
C PHE A 24 12.61 -1.59 -0.74
N ARG A 25 12.99 -0.52 -0.04
CA ARG A 25 14.40 -0.14 0.15
C ARG A 25 15.17 -1.18 0.96
N GLN A 26 14.56 -1.75 2.01
CA GLN A 26 15.14 -2.84 2.80
C GLN A 26 15.43 -4.06 1.93
N GLN A 27 14.47 -4.48 1.11
CA GLN A 27 14.64 -5.62 0.22
C GLN A 27 15.64 -5.35 -0.91
N LEU A 28 15.67 -4.14 -1.46
CA LEU A 28 16.63 -3.77 -2.48
C LEU A 28 18.07 -3.85 -1.94
N SER A 29 18.30 -3.32 -0.75
CA SER A 29 19.60 -3.41 -0.07
C SER A 29 20.01 -4.86 0.21
N ASN A 30 19.05 -5.72 0.58
CA ASN A 30 19.34 -7.14 0.88
C ASN A 30 19.58 -7.98 -0.39
N ASN A 31 18.98 -7.61 -1.51
CA ASN A 31 18.96 -8.42 -2.74
C ASN A 31 19.99 -8.01 -3.77
N THR A 32 20.71 -6.89 -3.58
CA THR A 32 21.66 -6.34 -4.54
C THR A 32 22.97 -5.92 -3.85
N HIS A 33 24.01 -5.71 -4.66
CA HIS A 33 25.31 -5.17 -4.21
C HIS A 33 25.40 -3.64 -4.44
N LEU A 34 24.25 -2.98 -4.62
CA LEU A 34 24.18 -1.54 -4.84
C LEU A 34 24.17 -0.79 -3.50
N GLU A 35 25.02 0.19 -3.36
CA GLU A 35 24.96 1.18 -2.28
C GLU A 35 24.18 2.40 -2.79
N ILE A 36 22.93 2.53 -2.39
CA ILE A 36 22.05 3.59 -2.89
C ILE A 36 21.87 4.68 -1.85
N GLU A 37 22.27 5.89 -2.22
CA GLU A 37 21.98 7.12 -1.47
C GLU A 37 20.69 7.73 -2.03
N TYR A 38 19.64 7.80 -1.21
CA TYR A 38 18.32 8.27 -1.65
C TYR A 38 18.11 9.74 -1.34
N SER A 39 17.68 10.50 -2.34
CA SER A 39 17.04 11.81 -2.18
C SER A 39 15.53 11.64 -2.38
N ASN A 40 14.74 11.96 -1.37
CA ASN A 40 13.29 11.83 -1.41
C ASN A 40 12.65 13.06 -2.06
N LEU A 41 11.67 12.83 -2.94
CA LEU A 41 10.87 13.89 -3.53
C LEU A 41 9.39 13.49 -3.45
N GLU A 42 8.62 14.24 -2.66
CA GLU A 42 7.20 13.97 -2.45
C GLU A 42 6.40 14.17 -3.73
N ILE A 43 5.71 13.11 -4.18
CA ILE A 43 4.97 13.14 -5.44
C ILE A 43 3.79 14.12 -5.40
N ARG A 44 3.20 14.36 -4.23
CA ARG A 44 2.06 15.29 -4.10
C ARG A 44 2.42 16.74 -4.36
N GLU A 45 3.72 17.10 -4.29
CA GLU A 45 4.18 18.41 -4.71
C GLU A 45 3.90 18.69 -6.19
N PHE A 46 3.76 17.61 -7.02
CA PHE A 46 3.43 17.69 -8.45
C PHE A 46 1.91 17.64 -8.71
N TYR A 47 1.08 17.45 -7.69
CA TYR A 47 -0.37 17.45 -7.85
C TYR A 47 -0.89 18.88 -7.93
N ASN A 48 -1.86 19.11 -8.81
CA ASN A 48 -2.49 20.42 -8.94
C ASN A 48 -3.07 20.95 -7.62
N SER A 49 -3.48 20.05 -6.73
CA SER A 49 -4.02 20.41 -5.41
C SER A 49 -2.98 21.08 -4.51
N TRP A 50 -1.70 20.74 -4.65
CA TRP A 50 -0.62 21.41 -3.92
C TRP A 50 0.04 22.50 -4.77
N GLY A 51 0.16 22.31 -6.08
CA GLY A 51 0.64 23.30 -7.04
C GLY A 51 2.08 23.77 -6.81
N MET A 52 2.91 22.94 -6.16
CA MET A 52 4.27 23.33 -5.75
C MET A 52 5.29 23.11 -6.85
N ARG A 53 5.12 22.04 -7.66
CA ARG A 53 6.07 21.62 -8.71
C ARG A 53 5.33 21.14 -9.95
N GLN A 54 6.08 21.02 -11.04
CA GLN A 54 5.60 20.43 -12.29
C GLN A 54 6.65 19.47 -12.85
N PHE A 55 6.21 18.40 -13.52
CA PHE A 55 7.08 17.57 -14.34
C PHE A 55 7.44 18.29 -15.63
N GLY A 56 8.41 19.19 -15.57
CA GLY A 56 8.87 20.05 -16.65
C GLY A 56 10.40 20.11 -16.73
N GLU A 57 10.95 21.06 -17.51
CA GLU A 57 12.40 21.20 -17.73
C GLU A 57 13.21 21.32 -16.43
N GLN A 58 12.69 22.03 -15.42
CA GLN A 58 13.38 22.16 -14.13
C GLN A 58 13.47 20.81 -13.42
N PHE A 59 12.41 19.99 -13.48
CA PHE A 59 12.44 18.64 -12.95
C PHE A 59 13.46 17.76 -13.70
N ALA A 60 13.49 17.82 -15.03
CA ALA A 60 14.45 17.05 -15.82
C ALA A 60 15.90 17.44 -15.51
N LYS A 61 16.19 18.76 -15.41
CA LYS A 61 17.51 19.26 -14.98
C LYS A 61 17.89 18.77 -13.58
N TYR A 62 16.94 18.80 -12.64
CA TYR A 62 17.18 18.31 -11.28
C TYR A 62 17.42 16.79 -11.26
N ALA A 63 16.61 16.01 -11.98
CA ALA A 63 16.77 14.57 -12.07
C ALA A 63 18.15 14.18 -12.62
N ASN A 64 18.67 14.91 -13.61
CA ASN A 64 19.99 14.68 -14.20
C ASN A 64 21.18 14.98 -13.26
N CYS A 65 20.94 15.49 -12.04
CA CYS A 65 21.97 15.60 -11.00
C CYS A 65 22.17 14.28 -10.22
N PHE A 66 21.41 13.24 -10.55
CA PHE A 66 21.45 11.92 -9.92
C PHE A 66 21.92 10.85 -10.90
N ASP A 67 22.18 9.64 -10.35
CA ASP A 67 22.57 8.49 -11.15
C ASP A 67 21.36 7.61 -11.52
N LEU A 68 20.24 7.73 -10.82
CA LEU A 68 19.02 6.93 -11.03
C LEU A 68 17.80 7.75 -10.65
N LEU A 69 16.78 7.73 -11.49
CA LEU A 69 15.45 8.23 -11.14
C LEU A 69 14.52 7.05 -10.86
N ILE A 70 13.93 7.01 -9.66
CA ILE A 70 12.95 6.00 -9.25
C ILE A 70 11.59 6.68 -9.09
N PHE A 71 10.60 6.20 -9.84
CA PHE A 71 9.19 6.44 -9.53
C PHE A 71 8.68 5.18 -8.84
N GLY A 72 8.20 5.28 -7.61
CA GLY A 72 7.89 4.06 -6.93
C GLY A 72 6.77 4.10 -5.93
N GLY A 73 6.09 2.98 -5.87
CA GLY A 73 5.27 2.58 -4.77
C GLY A 73 3.97 3.33 -4.59
N GLY A 74 3.14 3.42 -5.58
CA GLY A 74 1.83 4.04 -5.43
C GLY A 74 0.91 3.74 -6.61
N ASN A 75 -0.35 4.13 -6.49
CA ASN A 75 -1.34 3.96 -7.56
C ASN A 75 -1.21 5.07 -8.63
N PHE A 76 0.03 5.29 -9.11
CA PHE A 76 0.38 6.47 -9.89
C PHE A 76 0.01 6.38 -11.38
N TRP A 77 -0.42 5.21 -11.86
CA TRP A 77 -0.91 5.00 -13.21
C TRP A 77 -2.44 4.88 -13.30
N SER A 78 -3.19 5.34 -12.31
CA SER A 78 -4.63 5.53 -12.48
C SER A 78 -4.90 6.63 -13.50
N VAL A 79 -5.66 6.30 -14.56
CA VAL A 79 -5.96 7.23 -15.67
C VAL A 79 -7.20 8.05 -15.33
N GLU A 80 -7.02 9.13 -14.59
CA GLU A 80 -8.12 9.96 -14.07
C GLU A 80 -7.87 11.46 -14.22
N TRP A 81 -6.66 11.86 -14.58
CA TRP A 81 -6.26 13.26 -14.58
C TRP A 81 -6.28 13.88 -15.99
N GLN A 82 -7.35 14.63 -16.27
CA GLN A 82 -7.60 15.22 -17.59
C GLN A 82 -6.52 16.21 -18.04
N TYR A 83 -5.89 16.94 -17.11
CA TYR A 83 -4.83 17.91 -17.40
C TYR A 83 -3.45 17.26 -17.59
N SER A 84 -3.31 16.01 -17.21
CA SER A 84 -2.05 15.29 -17.38
C SER A 84 -1.83 14.90 -18.86
N PRO A 85 -0.62 15.03 -19.42
CA PRO A 85 -0.34 14.63 -20.79
C PRO A 85 -0.60 13.14 -21.06
N ASN A 86 -0.35 12.29 -20.06
CA ASN A 86 -0.60 10.84 -20.12
C ASN A 86 -1.82 10.38 -19.30
N GLY A 87 -2.59 11.32 -18.74
CA GLY A 87 -3.80 11.04 -17.97
C GLY A 87 -3.59 10.56 -16.54
N THR A 88 -2.34 10.46 -16.06
CA THR A 88 -2.02 9.90 -14.74
C THR A 88 -1.42 10.94 -13.79
N THR A 89 -1.27 10.58 -12.51
CA THR A 89 -0.62 11.44 -11.49
C THR A 89 0.87 11.66 -11.79
N LEU A 90 1.53 10.74 -12.50
CA LEU A 90 2.84 10.98 -13.11
C LEU A 90 2.64 11.72 -14.43
N ALA A 91 2.38 13.02 -14.35
CA ALA A 91 2.08 13.88 -15.51
C ALA A 91 3.32 14.11 -16.41
N LEU A 92 4.01 13.04 -16.77
CA LEU A 92 5.20 13.04 -17.60
C LEU A 92 4.82 13.03 -19.07
N SER A 93 5.43 13.94 -19.86
CA SER A 93 5.38 13.87 -21.31
C SER A 93 6.63 13.19 -21.87
N LYS A 94 6.58 12.79 -23.15
CA LYS A 94 7.73 12.22 -23.86
C LYS A 94 8.88 13.23 -23.94
N GLU A 95 8.56 14.50 -24.21
CA GLU A 95 9.53 15.60 -24.34
C GLU A 95 10.30 15.84 -23.05
N ILE A 96 9.67 15.65 -21.90
CA ILE A 96 10.35 15.75 -20.59
C ILE A 96 11.18 14.50 -20.32
N LEU A 97 10.67 13.32 -20.66
CA LEU A 97 11.44 12.08 -20.53
C LEU A 97 12.70 12.10 -21.42
N ASP A 98 12.64 12.71 -22.62
CA ASP A 98 13.80 12.84 -23.53
C ASP A 98 14.91 13.72 -22.94
N GLN A 99 14.56 14.70 -22.10
CA GLN A 99 15.51 15.57 -21.40
C GLN A 99 16.16 14.90 -20.17
N ILE A 100 15.65 13.76 -19.72
CA ILE A 100 16.23 12.97 -18.64
C ILE A 100 17.24 12.00 -19.27
N HIS A 101 18.52 12.11 -18.91
CA HIS A 101 19.59 11.32 -19.51
C HIS A 101 20.07 10.16 -18.65
N ILE A 102 19.58 10.05 -17.43
CA ILE A 102 19.86 8.97 -16.49
C ILE A 102 18.85 7.83 -16.66
N PRO A 103 19.16 6.61 -16.16
CA PRO A 103 18.20 5.51 -16.16
C PRO A 103 17.00 5.82 -15.27
N VAL A 104 15.83 5.37 -15.70
CA VAL A 104 14.55 5.61 -15.01
C VAL A 104 13.89 4.27 -14.65
N TRP A 105 13.62 4.09 -13.38
CA TRP A 105 12.93 2.90 -12.86
C TRP A 105 11.51 3.24 -12.41
N PHE A 106 10.52 2.68 -13.10
CA PHE A 106 9.13 2.65 -12.64
C PHE A 106 8.93 1.41 -11.78
N ASN A 107 8.94 1.56 -10.46
CA ASN A 107 8.93 0.45 -9.53
C ASN A 107 7.57 0.22 -8.87
N ALA A 108 7.03 -0.98 -9.03
CA ALA A 108 5.79 -1.42 -8.37
C ALA A 108 4.64 -0.39 -8.52
N ILE A 109 4.49 0.21 -9.70
CA ILE A 109 3.45 1.21 -9.95
C ILE A 109 2.08 0.54 -10.04
N GLY A 110 1.11 1.03 -9.27
CA GLY A 110 -0.27 0.60 -9.36
C GLY A 110 -1.00 1.24 -10.55
N PHE A 111 -1.79 0.46 -11.27
CA PHE A 111 -2.72 0.90 -12.30
C PHE A 111 -4.15 0.63 -11.89
N ASP A 112 -5.08 1.55 -12.16
CA ASP A 112 -6.50 1.37 -11.90
C ASP A 112 -7.36 1.94 -13.02
N ASP A 113 -8.27 1.10 -13.55
CA ASP A 113 -9.21 1.44 -14.60
C ASP A 113 -10.65 1.70 -14.10
N ARG A 114 -10.85 1.75 -12.77
CA ARG A 114 -12.18 1.87 -12.14
C ARG A 114 -12.41 3.18 -11.40
N LEU A 115 -11.32 3.85 -10.98
CA LEU A 115 -11.39 5.14 -10.30
C LEU A 115 -11.42 6.26 -11.33
N ASN A 116 -12.53 6.99 -11.43
CA ASN A 116 -12.69 8.18 -12.28
C ASN A 116 -11.99 8.06 -13.65
N PHE A 117 -12.08 6.89 -14.24
CA PHE A 117 -11.34 6.51 -15.43
C PHE A 117 -11.61 7.47 -16.61
N ALA A 118 -10.63 8.25 -16.97
CA ALA A 118 -10.69 9.18 -18.08
C ALA A 118 -10.53 8.43 -19.41
N LYS A 119 -11.62 7.87 -19.96
CA LYS A 119 -11.61 7.04 -21.17
C LYS A 119 -10.95 7.70 -22.37
N ASN A 120 -11.05 9.03 -22.50
CA ASN A 120 -10.39 9.81 -23.54
C ASN A 120 -8.86 9.86 -23.38
N LYS A 121 -8.34 9.66 -22.15
CA LYS A 121 -6.90 9.66 -21.84
C LYS A 121 -6.22 8.31 -21.96
N ILE A 122 -6.97 7.22 -22.14
CA ILE A 122 -6.38 5.87 -22.24
C ILE A 122 -5.45 5.72 -23.44
N LYS A 123 -5.71 6.44 -24.53
CA LYS A 123 -4.83 6.44 -25.71
C LYS A 123 -3.51 7.12 -25.40
N ASP A 124 -3.54 8.28 -24.74
CA ASP A 124 -2.35 9.03 -24.34
C ASP A 124 -1.50 8.18 -23.38
N PHE A 125 -2.15 7.53 -22.42
CA PHE A 125 -1.50 6.57 -21.52
C PHE A 125 -0.90 5.38 -22.27
N ALA A 126 -1.62 4.82 -23.23
CA ALA A 126 -1.13 3.70 -24.03
C ALA A 126 0.10 4.07 -24.86
N GLU A 127 0.15 5.27 -25.41
CA GLU A 127 1.34 5.76 -26.13
C GLU A 127 2.51 6.02 -25.18
N PHE A 128 2.25 6.57 -23.99
CA PHE A 128 3.26 6.74 -22.96
C PHE A 128 3.87 5.41 -22.54
N ILE A 129 3.06 4.39 -22.24
CA ILE A 129 3.54 3.06 -21.84
C ILE A 129 4.33 2.40 -22.98
N LYS A 130 3.87 2.47 -24.22
CA LYS A 130 4.62 1.98 -25.38
C LYS A 130 5.99 2.66 -25.49
N TYR A 131 6.01 3.98 -25.37
CA TYR A 131 7.24 4.76 -25.45
C TYR A 131 8.29 4.27 -24.44
N ILE A 132 7.94 4.14 -23.16
CA ILE A 132 8.88 3.69 -22.14
C ILE A 132 9.21 2.18 -22.27
N ALA A 133 8.26 1.35 -22.69
CA ALA A 133 8.46 -0.11 -22.81
C ALA A 133 9.40 -0.48 -23.98
N TYR A 134 9.46 0.32 -25.05
CA TYR A 134 10.33 0.01 -26.18
C TYR A 134 11.78 0.48 -26.00
N ASP A 135 12.06 1.35 -25.04
CA ASP A 135 13.44 1.71 -24.67
C ASP A 135 13.85 1.03 -23.35
N SER A 136 14.07 -0.27 -23.43
CA SER A 136 14.49 -1.08 -22.26
C SER A 136 15.95 -0.79 -21.83
N HIS A 137 16.71 0.00 -22.57
CA HIS A 137 18.02 0.48 -22.14
C HIS A 137 17.87 1.55 -21.05
N LYS A 138 16.97 2.51 -21.26
CA LYS A 138 16.74 3.66 -20.37
C LYS A 138 15.71 3.38 -19.27
N TYR A 139 14.69 2.54 -19.54
CA TYR A 139 13.57 2.32 -18.64
C TYR A 139 13.52 0.87 -18.11
N PHE A 140 13.44 0.74 -16.79
CA PHE A 140 13.09 -0.51 -16.13
C PHE A 140 11.69 -0.38 -15.52
N ILE A 141 10.78 -1.32 -15.82
CA ILE A 141 9.36 -1.14 -15.54
C ILE A 141 8.82 -2.32 -14.75
N SER A 142 8.21 -2.04 -13.61
CA SER A 142 7.42 -3.02 -12.88
C SER A 142 6.11 -2.44 -12.35
N VAL A 143 5.08 -3.27 -12.32
CA VAL A 143 3.79 -2.96 -11.74
C VAL A 143 3.52 -3.83 -10.51
N ARG A 144 2.62 -3.36 -9.67
CA ARG A 144 2.30 -3.98 -8.40
C ARG A 144 1.39 -5.20 -8.57
N ASN A 145 1.58 -6.21 -7.70
CA ASN A 145 0.79 -7.45 -7.65
C ASN A 145 -0.61 -7.29 -7.02
N ASP A 146 -1.28 -6.20 -7.31
CA ASP A 146 -2.63 -5.85 -6.83
C ASP A 146 -3.72 -5.98 -7.90
N GLY A 147 -3.40 -6.72 -8.96
CA GLY A 147 -4.23 -6.85 -10.16
C GLY A 147 -3.90 -5.83 -11.25
N SER A 148 -2.94 -4.93 -11.03
CA SER A 148 -2.52 -3.91 -12.00
C SER A 148 -2.09 -4.53 -13.33
N TYR A 149 -1.27 -5.58 -13.30
CA TYR A 149 -0.83 -6.28 -14.51
C TYR A 149 -2.01 -6.84 -15.33
N LYS A 150 -2.94 -7.52 -14.66
CA LYS A 150 -4.16 -8.06 -15.26
C LYS A 150 -5.06 -6.96 -15.84
N MET A 151 -5.19 -5.83 -15.16
CA MET A 151 -5.96 -4.69 -15.67
C MET A 151 -5.30 -4.08 -16.89
N MET A 152 -3.98 -3.85 -16.87
CA MET A 152 -3.22 -3.33 -18.00
C MET A 152 -3.28 -4.23 -19.23
N SER A 153 -3.27 -5.55 -19.06
CA SER A 153 -3.34 -6.51 -20.17
C SER A 153 -4.62 -6.41 -21.04
N LYS A 154 -5.64 -5.69 -20.55
CA LYS A 154 -6.84 -5.37 -21.37
C LYS A 154 -6.57 -4.29 -22.43
N TYR A 155 -5.55 -3.45 -22.22
CA TYR A 155 -5.27 -2.27 -23.03
C TYR A 155 -4.00 -2.39 -23.85
N PHE A 156 -3.10 -3.32 -23.50
CA PHE A 156 -1.79 -3.46 -24.12
C PHE A 156 -1.59 -4.84 -24.76
N SER A 157 -0.83 -4.83 -25.86
CA SER A 157 -0.46 -6.09 -26.53
C SER A 157 0.46 -6.93 -25.63
N GLY A 158 0.48 -8.25 -25.87
CA GLY A 158 1.38 -9.15 -25.18
C GLY A 158 2.88 -8.78 -25.33
N GLU A 159 3.25 -8.11 -26.43
CA GLU A 159 4.61 -7.62 -26.64
C GLU A 159 4.99 -6.52 -25.63
N VAL A 160 4.13 -5.52 -25.43
CA VAL A 160 4.32 -4.48 -24.42
C VAL A 160 4.31 -5.07 -23.01
N MET A 161 3.35 -5.95 -22.72
CA MET A 161 3.22 -6.56 -21.39
C MET A 161 4.45 -7.42 -21.02
N ARG A 162 5.11 -8.08 -21.97
CA ARG A 162 6.36 -8.82 -21.70
C ARG A 162 7.55 -7.93 -21.28
N LYS A 163 7.46 -6.62 -21.48
CA LYS A 163 8.48 -5.64 -21.04
C LYS A 163 8.23 -5.11 -19.63
N ILE A 164 7.11 -5.46 -19.04
CA ILE A 164 6.65 -4.99 -17.72
C ILE A 164 6.63 -6.18 -16.77
N SER A 165 7.37 -6.10 -15.67
CA SER A 165 7.34 -7.13 -14.63
C SER A 165 6.20 -6.89 -13.65
N GLU A 166 5.58 -7.95 -13.14
CA GLU A 166 4.71 -7.86 -11.95
C GLU A 166 5.54 -8.18 -10.72
N VAL A 167 5.55 -7.29 -9.73
CA VAL A 167 6.33 -7.42 -8.50
C VAL A 167 5.45 -7.24 -7.26
N PRO A 168 5.80 -7.87 -6.14
CA PRO A 168 5.12 -7.65 -4.88
C PRO A 168 5.25 -6.20 -4.41
N ASP A 169 4.20 -5.71 -3.74
CA ASP A 169 4.25 -4.46 -3.00
C ASP A 169 5.28 -4.55 -1.86
N GLY A 170 6.06 -3.48 -1.66
CA GLY A 170 7.05 -3.42 -0.60
C GLY A 170 6.48 -3.58 0.81
N GLY A 171 5.21 -3.23 1.01
CA GLY A 171 4.51 -3.39 2.28
C GLY A 171 4.50 -4.82 2.83
N PHE A 172 4.63 -5.83 1.97
CA PHE A 172 4.80 -7.25 2.38
C PHE A 172 6.14 -7.52 3.09
N PHE A 173 7.08 -6.58 3.08
CA PHE A 173 8.44 -6.79 3.54
C PHE A 173 8.92 -5.72 4.52
N VAL A 174 8.05 -4.80 4.93
CA VAL A 174 8.43 -3.80 5.93
C VAL A 174 8.85 -4.49 7.22
N ASN A 175 10.08 -4.19 7.66
CA ASN A 175 10.66 -4.69 8.90
C ASN A 175 10.95 -3.50 9.81
N PRO A 176 10.06 -3.21 10.78
CA PRO A 176 10.19 -2.05 11.65
C PRO A 176 11.27 -2.24 12.71
N HIS A 177 11.75 -1.13 13.25
CA HIS A 177 12.47 -1.15 14.51
C HIS A 177 11.57 -1.68 15.63
N CYS A 178 12.13 -2.50 16.53
CA CYS A 178 11.38 -3.03 17.66
C CYS A 178 11.30 -1.99 18.78
N TYR A 179 10.10 -1.66 19.19
CA TYR A 179 9.83 -0.84 20.35
C TYR A 179 9.61 -1.73 21.57
N GLU A 180 10.13 -1.34 22.74
CA GLU A 180 9.99 -2.14 23.97
C GLU A 180 8.54 -2.21 24.42
N GLU A 181 7.81 -1.08 24.34
CA GLU A 181 6.41 -0.98 24.76
C GLU A 181 5.60 -0.09 23.80
N HIS A 182 4.36 -0.47 23.61
CA HIS A 182 3.31 0.34 23.02
C HIS A 182 2.41 0.86 24.13
N ILE A 183 2.50 2.15 24.42
CA ILE A 183 1.81 2.78 25.58
C ILE A 183 0.29 2.74 25.49
N GLU A 184 -0.25 2.54 24.30
CA GLU A 184 -1.66 2.37 24.01
C GLU A 184 -2.16 0.95 24.29
N CYS A 185 -1.27 -0.03 24.52
CA CYS A 185 -1.61 -1.43 24.73
C CYS A 185 -1.53 -1.82 26.20
N HIS A 186 -2.43 -2.70 26.61
CA HIS A 186 -2.41 -3.32 27.92
C HIS A 186 -1.57 -4.61 27.90
N SER A 187 -0.50 -4.67 28.66
CA SER A 187 0.45 -5.81 28.66
C SER A 187 -0.16 -7.18 28.98
N LYS A 188 -1.38 -7.21 29.54
CA LYS A 188 -2.10 -8.45 29.92
C LYS A 188 -3.21 -8.85 28.95
N LEU A 189 -3.53 -8.00 27.98
CA LEU A 189 -4.60 -8.25 27.04
C LEU A 189 -4.05 -8.59 25.65
N LYS A 190 -4.81 -9.35 24.88
CA LYS A 190 -4.54 -9.57 23.46
C LYS A 190 -5.00 -8.38 22.68
N THR A 191 -4.07 -7.66 22.07
CA THR A 191 -4.38 -6.47 21.27
C THR A 191 -4.91 -6.87 19.90
N ILE A 192 -6.12 -6.41 19.55
CA ILE A 192 -6.67 -6.46 18.22
C ILE A 192 -6.58 -5.05 17.64
N VAL A 193 -5.78 -4.89 16.59
CA VAL A 193 -5.61 -3.59 15.93
C VAL A 193 -6.63 -3.44 14.81
N ILE A 194 -7.31 -2.30 14.75
CA ILE A 194 -8.34 -2.01 13.74
C ILE A 194 -7.98 -0.73 12.97
N ASN A 195 -7.87 -0.85 11.65
CA ASN A 195 -7.81 0.28 10.72
C ASN A 195 -9.13 0.37 9.93
N PRO A 196 -10.04 1.30 10.22
CA PRO A 196 -11.38 1.32 9.63
C PRO A 196 -11.48 2.09 8.31
N ALA A 197 -10.41 2.63 7.76
CA ALA A 197 -10.33 3.39 6.51
C ALA A 197 -11.49 4.39 6.27
N GLY A 198 -11.25 5.68 6.43
CA GLY A 198 -12.29 6.73 6.39
C GLY A 198 -12.26 7.64 5.16
N ASP A 199 -11.44 7.35 4.16
CA ASP A 199 -11.34 8.09 2.89
C ASP A 199 -12.14 7.43 1.76
N MET A 200 -12.16 8.08 0.61
CA MET A 200 -12.76 7.57 -0.64
C MET A 200 -14.22 7.13 -0.46
N ILE A 201 -14.98 7.83 0.37
CA ILE A 201 -16.36 7.47 0.76
C ILE A 201 -17.26 7.16 -0.45
N PRO A 202 -17.29 7.97 -1.54
CA PRO A 202 -18.14 7.68 -2.70
C PRO A 202 -17.78 6.40 -3.46
N ILE A 203 -16.58 5.86 -3.22
CA ILE A 203 -16.10 4.61 -3.83
C ILE A 203 -16.38 3.43 -2.92
N ARG A 204 -16.30 3.65 -1.60
CA ARG A 204 -16.50 2.61 -0.60
C ARG A 204 -17.96 2.32 -0.32
N PHE A 205 -18.82 3.34 -0.45
CA PHE A 205 -20.24 3.25 -0.10
C PHE A 205 -21.11 3.80 -1.21
N THR A 206 -22.22 3.14 -1.46
CA THR A 206 -23.20 3.54 -2.49
C THR A 206 -24.04 4.73 -2.07
N SER A 207 -24.10 5.04 -0.77
CA SER A 207 -24.84 6.16 -0.18
C SER A 207 -24.35 6.45 1.25
N GLU A 208 -24.71 7.62 1.77
CA GLU A 208 -24.49 7.99 3.17
C GLU A 208 -25.20 7.02 4.14
N ALA A 209 -26.40 6.58 3.79
CA ALA A 209 -27.12 5.56 4.59
C ALA A 209 -26.37 4.24 4.67
N ALA A 210 -25.70 3.81 3.59
CA ALA A 210 -24.87 2.63 3.58
C ALA A 210 -23.63 2.78 4.47
N GLU A 211 -22.99 3.95 4.47
CA GLU A 211 -21.88 4.27 5.38
C GLU A 211 -22.32 4.23 6.84
N VAL A 212 -23.46 4.89 7.17
CA VAL A 212 -24.01 4.90 8.53
C VAL A 212 -24.34 3.47 9.00
N SER A 213 -24.98 2.67 8.15
CA SER A 213 -25.30 1.26 8.45
C SER A 213 -24.03 0.44 8.70
N TYR A 214 -23.00 0.64 7.89
CA TYR A 214 -21.69 -0.01 8.08
C TYR A 214 -21.08 0.33 9.44
N ILE A 215 -21.06 1.62 9.84
CA ILE A 215 -20.50 2.06 11.12
C ILE A 215 -21.28 1.47 12.30
N VAL A 216 -22.63 1.46 12.22
CA VAL A 216 -23.49 0.89 13.29
C VAL A 216 -23.21 -0.61 13.45
N THR A 217 -23.20 -1.34 12.33
CA THR A 217 -22.98 -2.79 12.34
C THR A 217 -21.56 -3.11 12.81
N PHE A 218 -20.55 -2.37 12.36
CA PHE A 218 -19.18 -2.61 12.78
C PHE A 218 -18.97 -2.38 14.28
N ALA A 219 -19.51 -1.27 14.82
CA ALA A 219 -19.46 -1.01 16.26
C ALA A 219 -20.17 -2.10 17.07
N GLU A 220 -21.31 -2.61 16.58
CA GLU A 220 -22.02 -3.72 17.21
C GLU A 220 -21.17 -5.01 17.21
N GLN A 221 -20.47 -5.31 16.11
CA GLN A 221 -19.59 -6.48 16.05
C GLN A 221 -18.39 -6.35 17.03
N ILE A 222 -17.83 -5.13 17.16
CA ILE A 222 -16.79 -4.85 18.18
C ILE A 222 -17.35 -5.05 19.59
N ARG A 223 -18.57 -4.57 19.86
CA ARG A 223 -19.24 -4.74 21.16
C ARG A 223 -19.40 -6.23 21.52
N ILE A 224 -19.91 -7.03 20.58
CA ILE A 224 -20.09 -8.49 20.75
C ILE A 224 -18.76 -9.15 21.10
N LEU A 225 -17.67 -8.78 20.42
CA LEU A 225 -16.34 -9.33 20.72
C LEU A 225 -15.86 -8.97 22.12
N LEU A 226 -15.99 -7.71 22.51
CA LEU A 226 -15.58 -7.22 23.83
C LEU A 226 -16.42 -7.81 24.98
N GLU A 227 -17.68 -8.15 24.72
CA GLU A 227 -18.54 -8.85 25.68
C GLU A 227 -18.19 -10.35 25.81
N LYS A 228 -17.76 -10.96 24.72
CA LYS A 228 -17.43 -12.37 24.67
C LYS A 228 -16.06 -12.70 25.27
N TYR A 229 -15.07 -11.82 25.05
CA TYR A 229 -13.67 -12.03 25.43
C TYR A 229 -13.22 -10.98 26.44
N ASP A 230 -12.90 -11.43 27.66
CA ASP A 230 -12.41 -10.55 28.72
C ASP A 230 -10.92 -10.20 28.57
N ASP A 231 -10.18 -10.99 27.78
CA ASP A 231 -8.74 -10.93 27.59
C ASP A 231 -8.32 -10.20 26.30
N ILE A 232 -9.22 -9.44 25.65
CA ILE A 232 -8.92 -8.64 24.46
C ILE A 232 -9.10 -7.15 24.70
N GLU A 233 -8.35 -6.36 23.94
CA GLU A 233 -8.53 -4.92 23.77
C GLU A 233 -8.52 -4.54 22.30
N ILE A 234 -9.04 -3.38 21.98
CA ILE A 234 -9.05 -2.81 20.63
C ILE A 234 -8.16 -1.58 20.61
N VAL A 235 -7.20 -1.55 19.68
CA VAL A 235 -6.41 -0.38 19.38
C VAL A 235 -6.73 0.08 17.95
N PHE A 236 -7.31 1.26 17.81
CA PHE A 236 -7.55 1.85 16.49
C PHE A 236 -6.29 2.51 15.97
N VAL A 237 -6.03 2.34 14.66
CA VAL A 237 -4.92 2.97 13.96
C VAL A 237 -5.41 3.74 12.75
N ALA A 238 -4.87 4.94 12.54
CA ALA A 238 -5.05 5.72 11.33
C ALA A 238 -3.82 5.59 10.44
N HIS A 239 -4.01 5.33 9.15
CA HIS A 239 -2.97 5.44 8.12
C HIS A 239 -3.04 6.77 7.38
N HIS A 240 -4.21 7.43 7.42
CA HIS A 240 -4.47 8.73 6.85
C HIS A 240 -5.37 9.55 7.79
N HIS A 241 -5.32 10.88 7.73
CA HIS A 241 -6.17 11.75 8.56
C HIS A 241 -7.66 11.41 8.47
N ASP A 242 -8.13 11.06 7.28
CA ASP A 242 -9.56 10.75 7.08
C ASP A 242 -10.02 9.51 7.85
N ASP A 243 -9.10 8.64 8.29
CA ASP A 243 -9.45 7.46 9.08
C ASP A 243 -10.08 7.83 10.42
N PHE A 244 -9.71 8.99 10.98
CA PHE A 244 -10.31 9.50 12.21
C PHE A 244 -11.82 9.72 12.12
N ARG A 245 -12.36 9.96 10.92
CA ARG A 245 -13.81 10.02 10.70
C ARG A 245 -14.49 8.72 11.17
N HIS A 246 -14.02 7.58 10.69
CA HIS A 246 -14.59 6.28 11.07
C HIS A 246 -14.18 5.84 12.48
N ILE A 247 -12.95 6.10 12.91
CA ILE A 247 -12.50 5.82 14.27
C ILE A 247 -13.41 6.51 15.29
N ASN A 248 -13.62 7.82 15.16
CA ASN A 248 -14.50 8.59 16.06
C ASN A 248 -15.93 8.10 16.01
N ALA A 249 -16.46 7.81 14.82
CA ALA A 249 -17.83 7.32 14.66
C ALA A 249 -18.06 5.96 15.32
N LEU A 250 -17.08 5.03 15.22
CA LEU A 250 -17.11 3.73 15.88
C LEU A 250 -17.03 3.86 17.40
N ILE A 251 -16.06 4.62 17.92
CA ILE A 251 -15.87 4.83 19.37
C ILE A 251 -17.11 5.45 19.98
N ALA A 252 -17.76 6.42 19.31
CA ALA A 252 -18.97 7.08 19.81
C ALA A 252 -20.15 6.12 20.03
N LYS A 253 -20.19 4.98 19.31
CA LYS A 253 -21.28 3.98 19.42
C LYS A 253 -21.00 2.87 20.43
N LEU A 254 -19.78 2.79 20.95
CA LEU A 254 -19.42 1.76 21.92
C LEU A 254 -19.80 2.18 23.36
N PRO A 255 -20.17 1.22 24.24
CA PRO A 255 -20.48 1.50 25.64
C PRO A 255 -19.33 2.20 26.38
N ASP A 256 -19.68 3.15 27.27
CA ASP A 256 -18.70 4.00 27.95
C ASP A 256 -17.65 3.20 28.74
N TRP A 257 -18.05 2.10 29.39
CA TRP A 257 -17.11 1.30 30.16
C TRP A 257 -16.08 0.56 29.28
N PHE A 258 -16.43 0.14 28.06
CA PHE A 258 -15.46 -0.40 27.10
C PHE A 258 -14.49 0.70 26.64
N ARG A 259 -15.02 1.87 26.28
CA ARG A 259 -14.21 3.01 25.84
C ARG A 259 -13.12 3.39 26.85
N ARG A 260 -13.45 3.30 28.15
CA ARG A 260 -12.51 3.67 29.23
C ARG A 260 -11.48 2.61 29.58
N ARG A 261 -11.71 1.36 29.25
CA ARG A 261 -10.91 0.25 29.78
C ARG A 261 -10.24 -0.61 28.74
N ARG A 262 -10.79 -0.68 27.54
CA ARG A 262 -10.37 -1.66 26.53
C ARG A 262 -10.31 -1.09 25.12
N ILE A 263 -10.34 0.24 24.97
CA ILE A 263 -10.24 0.90 23.67
C ILE A 263 -9.23 2.01 23.74
N SER A 264 -8.29 1.99 22.81
CA SER A 264 -7.26 2.99 22.64
C SER A 264 -7.16 3.41 21.17
N VAL A 265 -6.48 4.52 20.91
CA VAL A 265 -6.12 4.98 19.57
C VAL A 265 -4.62 5.18 19.55
N ALA A 266 -3.94 4.49 18.64
CA ALA A 266 -2.50 4.64 18.47
C ALA A 266 -2.14 6.04 17.96
N PRO A 267 -0.95 6.55 18.26
CA PRO A 267 -0.47 7.82 17.73
C PRO A 267 -0.47 7.81 16.20
N PHE A 268 -1.02 8.86 15.59
CA PHE A 268 -0.92 9.06 14.14
C PHE A 268 0.38 9.80 13.82
N ILE A 269 1.31 9.10 13.21
CA ILE A 269 2.66 9.62 12.92
C ILE A 269 2.94 9.38 11.43
N PRO A 270 2.40 10.21 10.54
CA PRO A 270 2.46 9.99 9.10
C PRO A 270 3.71 10.57 8.46
N ASN A 271 4.87 10.42 9.10
CA ASN A 271 6.13 10.88 8.55
C ASN A 271 7.13 9.73 8.39
N TRP A 272 8.02 9.88 7.42
CA TRP A 272 9.02 8.90 7.03
C TRP A 272 9.82 8.31 8.21
N HIS A 273 10.18 9.14 9.19
CA HIS A 273 11.12 8.73 10.24
C HIS A 273 10.48 7.95 11.39
N ARG A 274 9.14 7.95 11.51
CA ARG A 274 8.47 7.41 12.70
C ARG A 274 7.27 6.50 12.39
N ALA A 275 6.92 6.30 11.13
CA ALA A 275 5.83 5.40 10.74
C ALA A 275 6.07 3.95 11.18
N GLU A 276 7.32 3.57 11.44
CA GLU A 276 7.72 2.25 11.95
C GLU A 276 6.99 1.86 13.24
N TYR A 277 6.60 2.84 14.06
CA TYR A 277 5.84 2.61 15.28
C TYR A 277 4.55 1.80 15.02
N ILE A 278 3.82 2.14 13.96
CA ILE A 278 2.57 1.45 13.61
C ILE A 278 2.85 0.03 13.08
N PHE A 279 3.95 -0.16 12.35
CA PHE A 279 4.29 -1.50 11.84
C PHE A 279 4.78 -2.41 12.96
N ASP A 280 5.46 -1.88 13.96
CA ASP A 280 5.83 -2.63 15.15
C ASP A 280 4.60 -2.94 16.03
N LEU A 281 3.64 -2.05 16.13
CA LEU A 281 2.34 -2.33 16.76
C LEU A 281 1.64 -3.52 16.07
N TYR A 282 1.70 -3.60 14.71
CA TYR A 282 1.17 -4.77 14.00
C TYR A 282 1.91 -6.05 14.35
N ARG A 283 3.23 -6.00 14.57
CA ARG A 283 4.05 -7.14 14.99
C ARG A 283 3.67 -7.64 16.38
N GLN A 284 3.33 -6.74 17.29
CA GLN A 284 2.94 -7.08 18.67
C GLN A 284 1.45 -7.43 18.79
N ALA A 285 0.62 -7.06 17.79
CA ALA A 285 -0.80 -7.35 17.80
C ALA A 285 -1.10 -8.85 17.72
N HIS A 286 -2.15 -9.28 18.41
CA HIS A 286 -2.68 -10.62 18.25
C HIS A 286 -3.32 -10.78 16.87
N MET A 287 -4.02 -9.77 16.37
CA MET A 287 -4.66 -9.76 15.05
C MET A 287 -4.85 -8.35 14.53
N VAL A 288 -4.87 -8.19 13.20
CA VAL A 288 -5.15 -6.91 12.55
C VAL A 288 -6.42 -7.01 11.70
N ILE A 289 -7.34 -6.07 11.87
CA ILE A 289 -8.53 -5.89 11.04
C ILE A 289 -8.27 -4.68 10.15
N GLY A 290 -8.03 -4.94 8.86
CA GLY A 290 -7.53 -3.92 7.93
C GLY A 290 -8.56 -3.47 6.91
N GLY A 291 -8.96 -2.20 6.95
CA GLY A 291 -9.79 -1.55 5.93
C GLY A 291 -8.99 -0.94 4.78
N ARG A 292 -7.67 -0.76 4.96
CA ARG A 292 -6.76 -0.27 3.92
C ARG A 292 -5.92 -1.40 3.34
N PHE A 293 -5.47 -1.21 2.10
CA PHE A 293 -4.56 -2.16 1.45
C PHE A 293 -3.31 -2.41 2.29
N HIS A 294 -2.58 -1.36 2.64
CA HIS A 294 -1.33 -1.48 3.38
C HIS A 294 -1.51 -1.85 4.86
N SER A 295 -2.66 -1.61 5.50
CA SER A 295 -2.88 -2.11 6.87
C SER A 295 -2.90 -3.64 6.91
N ASN A 296 -3.35 -4.29 5.83
CA ASN A 296 -3.27 -5.73 5.67
C ASN A 296 -1.83 -6.18 5.33
N LEU A 297 -1.20 -5.58 4.32
CA LEU A 297 0.11 -6.01 3.84
C LEU A 297 1.20 -5.86 4.91
N CYS A 298 1.22 -4.71 5.60
CA CYS A 298 2.22 -4.44 6.63
C CYS A 298 2.05 -5.35 7.87
N ALA A 299 0.82 -5.78 8.18
CA ALA A 299 0.58 -6.79 9.21
C ALA A 299 0.99 -8.20 8.74
N ILE A 300 0.72 -8.54 7.48
CA ILE A 300 1.21 -9.81 6.87
C ILE A 300 2.74 -9.86 6.90
N ALA A 301 3.41 -8.73 6.66
CA ALA A 301 4.87 -8.63 6.76
C ALA A 301 5.41 -9.00 8.14
N GLN A 302 4.63 -8.81 9.18
CA GLN A 302 4.97 -9.18 10.56
C GLN A 302 4.57 -10.63 10.90
N GLY A 303 3.96 -11.37 9.97
CA GLY A 303 3.39 -12.69 10.24
C GLY A 303 2.06 -12.64 11.00
N THR A 304 1.55 -11.47 11.34
CA THR A 304 0.33 -11.28 12.14
C THR A 304 -0.92 -11.63 11.32
N PRO A 305 -1.85 -12.45 11.85
CA PRO A 305 -3.09 -12.76 11.17
C PRO A 305 -3.90 -11.51 10.86
N THR A 306 -4.47 -11.45 9.64
CA THR A 306 -5.28 -10.32 9.18
C THR A 306 -6.68 -10.75 8.80
N ILE A 307 -7.67 -9.88 9.08
CA ILE A 307 -9.01 -9.92 8.50
C ILE A 307 -9.18 -8.65 7.68
N GLY A 308 -9.39 -8.80 6.37
CA GLY A 308 -9.59 -7.67 5.47
C GLY A 308 -11.04 -7.20 5.46
N ILE A 309 -11.27 -5.92 5.71
CA ILE A 309 -12.56 -5.25 5.46
C ILE A 309 -12.45 -4.59 4.09
N LEU A 310 -13.07 -5.20 3.08
CA LEU A 310 -12.83 -4.86 1.69
C LEU A 310 -13.95 -4.02 1.10
N SER A 311 -13.64 -2.78 0.82
CA SER A 311 -14.49 -1.84 0.10
C SER A 311 -13.88 -1.41 -1.24
N TYR A 312 -12.73 -2.00 -1.62
CA TYR A 312 -12.00 -1.64 -2.82
C TYR A 312 -11.38 -2.88 -3.47
N HIS A 313 -11.57 -3.04 -4.78
CA HIS A 313 -11.27 -4.28 -5.52
C HIS A 313 -9.79 -4.73 -5.46
N LYS A 314 -8.83 -3.81 -5.34
CA LYS A 314 -7.40 -4.15 -5.20
C LYS A 314 -7.11 -4.88 -3.90
N HIS A 315 -7.82 -4.54 -2.82
CA HIS A 315 -7.69 -5.28 -1.55
C HIS A 315 -8.20 -6.71 -1.72
N LYS A 316 -9.32 -6.89 -2.40
CA LYS A 316 -9.89 -8.20 -2.69
C LYS A 316 -8.91 -9.08 -3.47
N TYR A 317 -8.15 -8.51 -4.42
CA TYR A 317 -7.18 -9.26 -5.22
C TYR A 317 -6.17 -10.03 -4.35
N ILE A 318 -5.68 -9.43 -3.26
CA ILE A 318 -4.73 -10.08 -2.34
C ILE A 318 -5.35 -11.32 -1.68
N TYR A 319 -6.59 -11.21 -1.20
CA TYR A 319 -7.28 -12.32 -0.55
C TYR A 319 -7.71 -13.41 -1.55
N ASP A 320 -8.12 -13.02 -2.75
CA ASP A 320 -8.52 -13.97 -3.80
C ASP A 320 -7.35 -14.80 -4.33
N HIS A 321 -6.13 -14.25 -4.37
CA HIS A 321 -4.98 -14.85 -5.04
C HIS A 321 -3.89 -15.36 -4.10
N TYR A 322 -3.76 -14.78 -2.92
CA TYR A 322 -2.63 -15.07 -2.05
C TYR A 322 -3.01 -15.54 -0.64
N LEU A 323 -4.22 -15.23 -0.17
CA LEU A 323 -4.68 -15.57 1.18
C LEU A 323 -5.97 -16.39 1.13
N SER A 324 -6.48 -16.73 2.31
CA SER A 324 -7.76 -17.42 2.43
C SER A 324 -8.93 -16.44 2.33
N LYS A 325 -9.91 -16.73 1.47
CA LYS A 325 -11.10 -15.88 1.26
C LYS A 325 -11.96 -15.72 2.52
N ASP A 326 -11.89 -16.67 3.43
CA ASP A 326 -12.62 -16.63 4.69
C ASP A 326 -12.03 -15.66 5.72
N ARG A 327 -10.91 -14.99 5.39
CA ARG A 327 -10.37 -13.84 6.12
C ARG A 327 -10.76 -12.49 5.51
N MET A 328 -11.78 -12.46 4.68
CA MET A 328 -12.21 -11.31 3.91
C MET A 328 -13.68 -11.04 4.17
N LEU A 329 -14.03 -9.78 4.43
CA LEU A 329 -15.40 -9.29 4.60
C LEU A 329 -15.67 -8.18 3.58
N GLU A 330 -16.57 -8.41 2.64
CA GLU A 330 -16.93 -7.43 1.60
C GLU A 330 -17.98 -6.45 2.13
N VAL A 331 -17.63 -5.16 2.17
CA VAL A 331 -18.48 -4.09 2.74
C VAL A 331 -19.76 -3.91 1.93
N ASP A 332 -19.66 -3.92 0.61
CA ASP A 332 -20.79 -3.80 -0.32
C ASP A 332 -21.80 -4.95 -0.24
N LYS A 333 -21.39 -6.10 0.30
CA LYS A 333 -22.27 -7.24 0.59
C LYS A 333 -22.83 -7.26 2.01
N GLY A 334 -22.49 -6.28 2.83
CA GLY A 334 -22.91 -6.23 4.23
C GLY A 334 -22.23 -7.27 5.13
N GLU A 335 -21.14 -7.91 4.66
CA GLU A 335 -20.47 -9.01 5.37
C GLU A 335 -19.80 -8.56 6.68
N ILE A 336 -19.69 -7.25 6.94
CA ILE A 336 -19.21 -6.74 8.23
C ILE A 336 -20.00 -7.29 9.41
N ALA A 337 -21.26 -7.68 9.21
CA ALA A 337 -22.10 -8.34 10.21
C ALA A 337 -21.55 -9.70 10.67
N ASN A 338 -20.61 -10.28 9.92
CA ASN A 338 -19.98 -11.58 10.25
C ASN A 338 -18.63 -11.41 10.95
N LEU A 339 -18.20 -10.19 11.28
CA LEU A 339 -16.86 -9.94 11.81
C LEU A 339 -16.59 -10.73 13.10
N SER A 340 -17.52 -10.73 14.05
CA SER A 340 -17.35 -11.46 15.30
C SER A 340 -17.23 -12.97 15.07
N TYR A 341 -17.99 -13.53 14.14
CA TYR A 341 -17.89 -14.94 13.77
C TYR A 341 -16.54 -15.29 13.13
N VAL A 342 -16.08 -14.46 12.18
CA VAL A 342 -14.77 -14.67 11.55
C VAL A 342 -13.64 -14.53 12.55
N LEU A 343 -13.73 -13.55 13.45
CA LEU A 343 -12.74 -13.35 14.50
C LEU A 343 -12.69 -14.52 15.46
N ASP A 344 -13.84 -15.02 15.91
CA ASP A 344 -13.96 -16.23 16.74
C ASP A 344 -13.22 -17.43 16.15
N LYS A 345 -13.38 -17.64 14.83
CA LYS A 345 -12.70 -18.71 14.11
C LYS A 345 -11.18 -18.58 14.21
N TYR A 346 -10.65 -17.35 14.08
CA TYR A 346 -9.21 -17.11 14.13
C TYR A 346 -8.66 -16.85 15.54
N MET A 347 -9.50 -16.71 16.56
CA MET A 347 -9.11 -16.80 17.97
C MET A 347 -8.79 -18.24 18.38
N GLN A 348 -9.26 -19.26 17.66
CA GLN A 348 -8.92 -20.65 17.89
C GLN A 348 -7.47 -20.94 17.52
N CYS A 349 -6.73 -21.58 18.43
CA CYS A 349 -5.28 -21.77 18.34
C CYS A 349 -4.81 -22.38 16.99
N GLU A 350 -5.52 -23.36 16.45
CA GLU A 350 -5.15 -24.03 15.19
C GLU A 350 -5.29 -23.07 13.99
N ASN A 351 -6.43 -22.37 13.89
CA ASN A 351 -6.70 -21.42 12.81
C ASN A 351 -5.76 -20.21 12.88
N TYR A 352 -5.49 -19.72 14.09
CA TYR A 352 -4.52 -18.66 14.34
C TYR A 352 -3.13 -19.06 13.86
N LYS A 353 -2.60 -20.21 14.33
CA LYS A 353 -1.28 -20.71 13.91
C LYS A 353 -1.19 -20.96 12.41
N LYS A 354 -2.28 -21.45 11.80
CA LYS A 354 -2.35 -21.62 10.36
C LYS A 354 -2.24 -20.28 9.65
N ALA A 355 -3.00 -19.25 10.07
CA ALA A 355 -2.96 -17.93 9.46
C ALA A 355 -1.57 -17.28 9.56
N CYS A 356 -0.87 -17.42 10.70
CA CYS A 356 0.51 -16.96 10.84
C CYS A 356 1.45 -17.67 9.84
N LYS A 357 1.35 -19.01 9.73
CA LYS A 357 2.17 -19.79 8.78
C LYS A 357 1.89 -19.42 7.33
N ASP A 358 0.63 -19.22 6.98
CA ASP A 358 0.22 -18.81 5.63
C ASP A 358 0.83 -17.44 5.28
N ASN A 359 0.83 -16.48 6.21
CA ASN A 359 1.43 -15.16 6.02
C ASN A 359 2.96 -15.26 5.80
N ILE A 360 3.66 -16.03 6.62
CA ILE A 360 5.11 -16.25 6.50
C ILE A 360 5.44 -16.96 5.18
N SER A 361 4.68 -17.96 4.80
CA SER A 361 4.86 -18.70 3.54
C SER A 361 4.64 -17.79 2.32
N LEU A 362 3.61 -16.96 2.37
CA LEU A 362 3.34 -15.97 1.34
C LEU A 362 4.50 -14.99 1.19
N GLN A 363 4.96 -14.41 2.29
CA GLN A 363 6.08 -13.47 2.29
C GLN A 363 7.34 -14.10 1.66
N LYS A 364 7.64 -15.35 2.00
CA LYS A 364 8.77 -16.08 1.41
C LYS A 364 8.63 -16.27 -0.10
N THR A 365 7.43 -16.65 -0.56
CA THR A 365 7.14 -16.83 -1.99
C THR A 365 7.28 -15.53 -2.76
N LEU A 366 6.66 -14.45 -2.26
CA LEU A 366 6.75 -13.13 -2.86
C LEU A 366 8.18 -12.57 -2.81
N GLY A 367 8.93 -12.86 -1.75
CA GLY A 367 10.34 -12.48 -1.61
C GLY A 367 11.22 -13.05 -2.72
N GLY A 368 10.97 -14.29 -3.16
CA GLY A 368 11.66 -14.89 -4.30
C GLY A 368 11.45 -14.13 -5.60
N ILE A 369 10.21 -13.71 -5.88
CA ILE A 369 9.87 -12.90 -7.06
C ILE A 369 10.58 -11.54 -7.02
N LEU A 370 10.54 -10.89 -5.86
CA LEU A 370 11.15 -9.57 -5.68
C LEU A 370 12.69 -9.65 -5.81
N THR A 371 13.31 -10.68 -5.25
CA THR A 371 14.76 -10.91 -5.35
C THR A 371 15.20 -11.04 -6.80
N GLU A 372 14.47 -11.80 -7.61
CA GLU A 372 14.82 -11.94 -9.03
C GLU A 372 14.67 -10.62 -9.79
N ASN A 373 13.59 -9.88 -9.53
CA ASN A 373 13.39 -8.57 -10.14
C ASN A 373 14.50 -7.56 -9.76
N HIS A 374 14.91 -7.54 -8.49
CA HIS A 374 16.02 -6.68 -8.03
C HIS A 374 17.35 -7.05 -8.69
N ARG A 375 17.63 -8.35 -8.89
CA ARG A 375 18.83 -8.80 -9.62
C ARG A 375 18.80 -8.39 -11.09
N LEU A 376 17.64 -8.45 -11.74
CA LEU A 376 17.47 -7.97 -13.11
C LEU A 376 17.69 -6.45 -13.19
N MET A 377 17.17 -5.71 -12.23
CA MET A 377 17.38 -4.27 -12.12
C MET A 377 18.87 -3.93 -11.90
N GLU A 378 19.57 -4.63 -11.01
CA GLU A 378 21.00 -4.45 -10.79
C GLU A 378 21.83 -4.69 -12.08
N LYS A 379 21.51 -5.74 -12.84
CA LYS A 379 22.12 -5.99 -14.15
C LYS A 379 21.84 -4.87 -15.14
N TRP A 380 20.58 -4.41 -15.21
CA TRP A 380 20.15 -3.35 -16.10
C TRP A 380 20.89 -2.03 -15.83
N ILE A 381 20.95 -1.57 -14.58
CA ILE A 381 21.65 -0.33 -14.23
C ILE A 381 23.17 -0.44 -14.43
N THR A 382 23.74 -1.62 -14.11
CA THR A 382 25.16 -1.88 -14.34
C THR A 382 25.49 -1.84 -15.83
N TYR A 383 24.61 -2.35 -16.68
CA TYR A 383 24.79 -2.31 -18.14
C TYR A 383 24.66 -0.89 -18.69
N PHE A 384 23.74 -0.09 -18.15
CA PHE A 384 23.57 1.30 -18.55
C PHE A 384 24.87 2.12 -18.41
N TYR A 385 25.58 1.92 -17.29
CA TYR A 385 26.82 2.65 -17.00
C TYR A 385 28.11 2.02 -17.55
N LYS A 386 28.04 0.83 -18.14
CA LYS A 386 29.22 0.20 -18.78
C LYS A 386 29.39 0.58 -20.26
N LYS A 387 28.39 1.22 -20.86
CA LYS A 387 28.45 1.78 -22.21
C LYS A 387 28.83 3.25 -22.18
#